data_db65ea07dfd796bfb371d71a7072a72f
#
_entry.id   db65ea07dfd796bfb371d71a7072a72f
#
_cell.length_a   1.000
_cell.length_b   1.000
_cell.length_c   1.000
_cell.angle_alpha   90.00
_cell.angle_beta   90.00
_cell.angle_gamma   90.00
#
_symmetry.space_group_name_H-M   'P 1'
#
loop_
_entity.id
_entity.type
_entity.pdbx_description
1 polymer ?
#
loop_
_entity_poly.entity_id
_entity_poly.type
_entity_poly.pdbx_seq_one_letter_code
_entity_poly.pdbx_strand_id
1 'polypeptide(L)'
;MNIAVCDDQLEELKAVESLLRMWQEQQCAAIRLHLFHNAGALLEAARKERFTLYLLDVMMPGTSGMAAAREIRTFDSAADIVFLTSSPGFAYESYGVQALEYLLKPITAKKLFPLLSRLYLRE
;
A
#
# COMPACT_ATOMS: atom_id res chain seq x y z
N MET A 1 -2.18 -8.90 -10.36
CA MET A 1 -1.93 -7.71 -9.52
C MET A 1 -0.73 -7.97 -8.61
N ASN A 2 0.24 -7.10 -8.63
CA ASN A 2 1.45 -7.22 -7.82
C ASN A 2 1.41 -6.14 -6.74
N ILE A 3 1.29 -6.54 -5.48
CA ILE A 3 1.00 -5.64 -4.36
C ILE A 3 2.17 -5.60 -3.39
N ALA A 4 2.61 -4.39 -3.07
CA ALA A 4 3.60 -4.16 -2.02
C ALA A 4 2.91 -3.53 -0.81
N VAL A 5 3.14 -4.10 0.37
CA VAL A 5 2.64 -3.56 1.64
C VAL A 5 3.83 -3.20 2.51
N CYS A 6 3.82 -2.00 3.06
CA CYS A 6 4.91 -1.53 3.91
C CYS A 6 4.38 -0.91 5.20
N ASP A 7 4.79 -1.47 6.33
CA ASP A 7 4.46 -0.99 7.66
C ASP A 7 5.54 -1.47 8.62
N ASP A 8 6.06 -0.57 9.46
CA ASP A 8 7.12 -0.93 10.41
C ASP A 8 6.60 -1.74 11.60
N GLN A 9 5.29 -1.75 11.82
CA GLN A 9 4.69 -2.54 12.88
C GLN A 9 4.25 -3.89 12.34
N LEU A 10 4.91 -4.95 12.80
CA LEU A 10 4.70 -6.29 12.28
C LEU A 10 3.26 -6.77 12.42
N GLU A 11 2.59 -6.44 13.53
CA GLU A 11 1.20 -6.83 13.76
C GLU A 11 0.26 -6.19 12.74
N GLU A 12 0.49 -4.92 12.43
CA GLU A 12 -0.29 -4.21 11.43
C GLU A 12 -0.06 -4.78 10.03
N LEU A 13 1.20 -5.09 9.72
CA LEU A 13 1.57 -5.68 8.45
C LEU A 13 0.89 -7.02 8.25
N LYS A 14 0.87 -7.87 9.28
CA LYS A 14 0.22 -9.17 9.23
C LYS A 14 -1.31 -9.06 9.13
N ALA A 15 -1.88 -8.06 9.79
CA ALA A 15 -3.33 -7.84 9.72
C ALA A 15 -3.75 -7.50 8.28
N VAL A 16 -3.01 -6.65 7.61
CA VAL A 16 -3.28 -6.30 6.21
C VAL A 16 -3.05 -7.52 5.31
N GLU A 17 -1.99 -8.27 5.54
CA GLU A 17 -1.74 -9.51 4.80
C GLU A 17 -2.93 -10.46 4.88
N SER A 18 -3.46 -10.66 6.09
CA SER A 18 -4.61 -11.55 6.30
C SER A 18 -5.83 -11.08 5.52
N LEU A 19 -6.10 -9.78 5.50
CA LEU A 19 -7.20 -9.22 4.72
C LEU A 19 -7.00 -9.45 3.22
N LEU A 20 -5.79 -9.24 2.73
CA LEU A 20 -5.49 -9.43 1.31
C LEU A 20 -5.65 -10.89 0.90
N ARG A 21 -5.20 -11.83 1.74
CA ARG A 21 -5.37 -13.26 1.48
C ARG A 21 -6.84 -13.67 1.49
N MET A 22 -7.62 -13.13 2.42
CA MET A 22 -9.06 -13.39 2.47
C MET A 22 -9.75 -12.89 1.20
N TRP A 23 -9.44 -11.66 0.80
CA TRP A 23 -10.00 -11.10 -0.44
C TRP A 23 -9.60 -11.95 -1.66
N GLN A 24 -8.33 -12.35 -1.72
CA GLN A 24 -7.83 -13.19 -2.80
C GLN A 24 -8.64 -14.48 -2.94
N GLU A 25 -8.90 -15.15 -1.82
CA GLU A 25 -9.68 -16.39 -1.81
C GLU A 25 -11.12 -16.15 -2.25
N GLN A 26 -11.76 -15.12 -1.72
CA GLN A 26 -13.15 -14.81 -2.05
C GLN A 26 -13.35 -14.49 -3.52
N GLN A 27 -12.38 -13.83 -4.14
CA GLN A 27 -12.47 -13.39 -5.54
C GLN A 27 -11.81 -14.37 -6.50
N CYS A 28 -11.16 -15.41 -6.03
CA CYS A 28 -10.33 -16.29 -6.85
C CYS A 28 -9.34 -15.46 -7.68
N ALA A 29 -8.80 -14.41 -7.08
CA ALA A 29 -7.95 -13.46 -7.77
C ALA A 29 -6.50 -13.92 -7.82
N ALA A 30 -5.81 -13.59 -8.90
CA ALA A 30 -4.38 -13.82 -9.02
C ALA A 30 -3.64 -12.58 -8.51
N ILE A 31 -3.09 -12.66 -7.30
CA ILE A 31 -2.26 -11.59 -6.74
C ILE A 31 -0.93 -12.13 -6.26
N ARG A 32 0.10 -11.29 -6.37
CA ARG A 32 1.40 -11.52 -5.76
C ARG A 32 1.56 -10.48 -4.67
N LEU A 33 1.94 -10.91 -3.49
CA LEU A 33 1.98 -10.08 -2.31
C LEU A 33 3.39 -10.04 -1.74
N HIS A 34 3.91 -8.82 -1.54
CA HIS A 34 5.24 -8.58 -1.00
C HIS A 34 5.13 -7.68 0.22
N LEU A 35 5.70 -8.12 1.34
CA LEU A 35 5.61 -7.42 2.61
C LEU A 35 6.97 -6.81 2.97
N PHE A 36 6.94 -5.54 3.38
CA PHE A 36 8.14 -4.81 3.78
C PHE A 36 7.89 -4.13 5.12
N HIS A 37 8.86 -4.11 6.01
CA HIS A 37 8.74 -3.46 7.30
C HIS A 37 9.61 -2.20 7.44
N ASN A 38 10.18 -1.75 6.34
CA ASN A 38 10.82 -0.44 6.25
C ASN A 38 10.82 0.04 4.81
N ALA A 39 10.93 1.36 4.65
CA ALA A 39 10.88 1.98 3.34
C ALA A 39 12.10 1.66 2.48
N GLY A 40 13.27 1.46 3.09
CA GLY A 40 14.49 1.14 2.34
C GLY A 40 14.36 -0.16 1.57
N ALA A 41 13.88 -1.21 2.23
CA ALA A 41 13.67 -2.50 1.57
C ALA A 41 12.61 -2.41 0.47
N LEU A 42 11.53 -1.67 0.73
CA LEU A 42 10.48 -1.44 -0.27
C LEU A 42 11.05 -0.75 -1.51
N LEU A 43 11.78 0.34 -1.34
CA LEU A 43 12.31 1.12 -2.46
C LEU A 43 13.33 0.34 -3.27
N GLU A 44 14.16 -0.46 -2.62
CA GLU A 44 15.09 -1.32 -3.31
C GLU A 44 14.35 -2.33 -4.20
N ALA A 45 13.32 -2.97 -3.67
CA ALA A 45 12.51 -3.91 -4.45
C ALA A 45 11.75 -3.21 -5.58
N ALA A 46 11.21 -2.02 -5.33
CA ALA A 46 10.44 -1.27 -6.31
C ALA A 46 11.25 -0.84 -7.52
N ARG A 47 12.56 -0.67 -7.36
CA ARG A 47 13.44 -0.35 -8.48
C ARG A 47 13.73 -1.54 -9.38
N LYS A 48 13.58 -2.75 -8.84
CA LYS A 48 13.87 -4.00 -9.56
C LYS A 48 12.63 -4.66 -10.11
N GLU A 49 11.48 -4.45 -9.48
CA GLU A 49 10.24 -5.10 -9.81
C GLU A 49 9.11 -4.08 -9.82
N ARG A 50 8.21 -4.18 -10.79
CA ARG A 50 7.09 -3.25 -10.89
C ARG A 50 5.92 -3.73 -10.03
N PHE A 51 5.54 -2.91 -9.05
CA PHE A 51 4.32 -3.12 -8.29
C PHE A 51 3.19 -2.29 -8.88
N THR A 52 1.99 -2.86 -8.93
CA THR A 52 0.82 -2.16 -9.44
C THR A 52 0.10 -1.40 -8.33
N LEU A 53 0.23 -1.87 -7.10
CA LEU A 53 -0.41 -1.26 -5.94
C LEU A 53 0.56 -1.22 -4.76
N TYR A 54 0.67 -0.06 -4.12
CA TYR A 54 1.42 0.13 -2.89
C TYR A 54 0.45 0.46 -1.76
N LEU A 55 0.49 -0.31 -0.67
CA LEU A 55 -0.23 -0.03 0.56
C LEU A 55 0.80 0.38 1.61
N LEU A 56 0.85 1.65 1.96
CA LEU A 56 1.93 2.23 2.76
C LEU A 56 1.41 2.88 4.03
N ASP A 57 2.05 2.58 5.17
CA ASP A 57 1.87 3.41 6.34
C ASP A 57 2.68 4.70 6.18
N VAL A 58 2.14 5.81 6.67
CA VAL A 58 2.82 7.11 6.62
C VAL A 58 3.90 7.20 7.69
N MET A 59 3.57 6.77 8.91
CA MET A 59 4.44 6.98 10.08
C MET A 59 5.38 5.80 10.26
N MET A 60 6.58 5.91 9.70
CA MET A 60 7.61 4.89 9.85
C MET A 60 8.93 5.56 10.24
N PRO A 61 9.76 4.90 11.09
CA PRO A 61 11.09 5.43 11.43
C PRO A 61 11.98 5.54 10.20
N GLY A 62 12.84 6.55 10.18
CA GLY A 62 13.72 6.80 9.04
C GLY A 62 12.94 7.43 7.91
N THR A 63 12.79 6.72 6.79
CA THR A 63 12.02 7.23 5.64
C THR A 63 10.54 6.97 5.87
N SER A 64 9.74 8.03 5.89
CA SER A 64 8.29 7.92 6.05
C SER A 64 7.63 7.34 4.79
N GLY A 65 6.39 6.89 4.94
CA GLY A 65 5.63 6.41 3.78
C GLY A 65 5.38 7.51 2.76
N MET A 66 5.22 8.76 3.22
CA MET A 66 5.04 9.88 2.31
C MET A 66 6.31 10.14 1.49
N ALA A 67 7.49 10.10 2.13
CA ALA A 67 8.76 10.26 1.43
C ALA A 67 9.00 9.09 0.46
N ALA A 68 8.66 7.86 0.87
CA ALA A 68 8.76 6.71 -0.01
C ALA A 68 7.88 6.87 -1.24
N ALA A 69 6.65 7.35 -1.06
CA ALA A 69 5.72 7.58 -2.17
C ALA A 69 6.27 8.62 -3.15
N ARG A 70 6.87 9.70 -2.65
CA ARG A 70 7.51 10.70 -3.51
C ARG A 70 8.62 10.09 -4.35
N GLU A 71 9.43 9.23 -3.74
CA GLU A 71 10.52 8.58 -4.46
C GLU A 71 9.98 7.60 -5.50
N ILE A 72 8.95 6.83 -5.17
CA ILE A 72 8.30 5.94 -6.14
C ILE A 72 7.82 6.73 -7.35
N ARG A 73 7.23 7.91 -7.13
CA ARG A 73 6.74 8.75 -8.24
C ARG A 73 7.85 9.25 -9.16
N THR A 74 9.10 9.26 -8.73
CA THR A 74 10.21 9.64 -9.62
C THR A 74 10.50 8.60 -10.69
N PHE A 75 10.11 7.34 -10.47
CA PHE A 75 10.37 6.28 -11.45
C PHE A 75 9.10 5.50 -11.87
N ASP A 76 7.98 5.72 -11.23
CA ASP A 76 6.71 5.07 -11.57
C ASP A 76 5.54 6.02 -11.32
N SER A 77 5.02 6.61 -12.40
CA SER A 77 3.88 7.51 -12.32
C SER A 77 2.54 6.78 -12.41
N ALA A 78 2.55 5.51 -12.78
CA ALA A 78 1.32 4.75 -13.06
C ALA A 78 0.82 3.90 -11.89
N ALA A 79 1.70 3.55 -10.94
CA ALA A 79 1.31 2.71 -9.81
C ALA A 79 0.24 3.38 -8.96
N ASP A 80 -0.67 2.58 -8.41
CA ASP A 80 -1.63 3.06 -7.44
C ASP A 80 -0.99 3.08 -6.06
N ILE A 81 -1.14 4.18 -5.34
CA ILE A 81 -0.63 4.33 -3.97
C ILE A 81 -1.81 4.59 -3.05
N VAL A 82 -1.89 3.80 -1.99
CA VAL A 82 -2.91 3.92 -0.95
C VAL A 82 -2.20 3.98 0.40
N PHE A 83 -2.51 4.99 1.19
CA PHE A 83 -1.96 5.06 2.54
C PHE A 83 -2.90 4.40 3.55
N LEU A 84 -2.32 3.59 4.43
CA LEU A 84 -3.02 2.91 5.52
C LEU A 84 -2.38 3.38 6.82
N THR A 85 -3.00 4.33 7.52
CA THR A 85 -2.34 4.98 8.64
C THR A 85 -3.31 5.34 9.76
N SER A 86 -2.79 5.46 10.99
CA SER A 86 -3.56 5.93 12.13
C SER A 86 -3.61 7.46 12.23
N SER A 87 -2.82 8.17 11.40
CA SER A 87 -2.75 9.62 11.46
C SER A 87 -3.54 10.27 10.33
N PRO A 88 -4.55 11.12 10.64
CA PRO A 88 -5.25 11.87 9.60
C PRO A 88 -4.47 13.10 9.12
N GLY A 89 -3.37 13.46 9.79
CA GLY A 89 -2.66 14.73 9.57
C GLY A 89 -1.96 14.85 8.22
N PHE A 90 -1.79 13.75 7.49
CA PHE A 90 -1.06 13.75 6.22
C PHE A 90 -1.98 13.57 5.00
N ALA A 91 -3.30 13.58 5.22
CA ALA A 91 -4.23 13.37 4.11
C ALA A 91 -4.08 14.40 3.00
N TYR A 92 -3.88 15.67 3.36
CA TYR A 92 -3.67 16.74 2.39
C TYR A 92 -2.42 16.49 1.55
N GLU A 93 -1.32 16.09 2.18
CA GLU A 93 -0.07 15.84 1.49
C GLU A 93 -0.14 14.68 0.52
N SER A 94 -1.06 13.73 0.76
CA SER A 94 -1.23 12.57 -0.12
C SER A 94 -1.63 12.95 -1.54
N TYR A 95 -2.27 14.11 -1.73
CA TYR A 95 -2.59 14.62 -3.06
C TYR A 95 -1.32 14.90 -3.87
N GLY A 96 -0.27 15.37 -3.21
CA GLY A 96 0.99 15.70 -3.88
C GLY A 96 1.70 14.50 -4.50
N VAL A 97 1.43 13.29 -4.02
CA VAL A 97 1.96 12.05 -4.59
C VAL A 97 0.91 11.29 -5.39
N GLN A 98 -0.23 11.93 -5.63
CA GLN A 98 -1.33 11.34 -6.39
C GLN A 98 -1.79 10.01 -5.80
N ALA A 99 -1.94 9.96 -4.47
CA ALA A 99 -2.47 8.79 -3.81
C ALA A 99 -3.91 8.57 -4.22
N LEU A 100 -4.25 7.30 -4.46
CA LEU A 100 -5.61 6.93 -4.84
C LEU A 100 -6.56 7.04 -3.66
N GLU A 101 -6.11 6.62 -2.49
CA GLU A 101 -6.92 6.63 -1.26
C GLU A 101 -6.03 6.85 -0.04
N TYR A 102 -6.66 7.34 1.03
CA TYR A 102 -6.03 7.52 2.33
C TYR A 102 -6.97 6.91 3.38
N LEU A 103 -6.61 5.72 3.85
CA LEU A 103 -7.48 4.95 4.75
C LEU A 103 -6.94 5.01 6.18
N LEU A 104 -7.82 5.33 7.12
CA LEU A 104 -7.44 5.39 8.53
C LEU A 104 -7.56 4.00 9.17
N LYS A 105 -6.58 3.65 10.00
CA LYS A 105 -6.63 2.44 10.80
C LYS A 105 -7.70 2.57 11.90
N PRO A 106 -8.35 1.50 12.32
CA PRO A 106 -8.10 0.11 11.91
C PRO A 106 -8.60 -0.18 10.50
N ILE A 107 -7.79 -0.91 9.74
CA ILE A 107 -8.16 -1.30 8.39
C ILE A 107 -9.05 -2.55 8.48
N THR A 108 -10.20 -2.47 7.82
CA THR A 108 -11.20 -3.54 7.82
C THR A 108 -11.48 -3.99 6.41
N ALA A 109 -12.09 -5.17 6.27
CA ALA A 109 -12.55 -5.64 4.97
C ALA A 109 -13.50 -4.64 4.31
N LYS A 110 -14.38 -4.01 5.10
CA LYS A 110 -15.35 -3.03 4.61
C LYS A 110 -14.67 -1.83 3.94
N LYS A 111 -13.50 -1.42 4.47
CA LYS A 111 -12.73 -0.31 3.90
C LYS A 111 -11.88 -0.74 2.71
N LEU A 112 -11.25 -1.91 2.81
CA LEU A 112 -10.22 -2.33 1.86
C LEU A 112 -10.77 -3.10 0.65
N PHE A 113 -11.72 -3.98 0.86
CA PHE A 113 -12.18 -4.89 -0.19
C PHE A 113 -12.81 -4.17 -1.39
N PRO A 114 -13.67 -3.15 -1.22
CA PRO A 114 -14.20 -2.43 -2.37
C PRO A 114 -13.11 -1.78 -3.23
N LEU A 115 -12.07 -1.26 -2.58
CA LEU A 115 -10.93 -0.67 -3.27
C LEU A 115 -10.19 -1.72 -4.09
N LEU A 116 -9.88 -2.87 -3.47
CA LEU A 116 -9.18 -3.96 -4.16
C LEU A 116 -9.97 -4.46 -5.36
N SER A 117 -11.28 -4.66 -5.19
CA SER A 117 -12.13 -5.13 -6.27
C SER A 117 -12.17 -4.15 -7.44
N ARG A 118 -12.25 -2.86 -7.14
CA ARG A 118 -12.25 -1.82 -8.16
C ARG A 118 -10.94 -1.81 -8.94
N LEU A 119 -9.82 -1.95 -8.25
CA LEU A 119 -8.51 -1.97 -8.89
C LEU A 119 -8.29 -3.24 -9.72
N TYR A 120 -8.72 -4.38 -9.19
CA TYR A 120 -8.56 -5.65 -9.88
C TYR A 120 -9.38 -5.70 -11.17
N LEU A 121 -10.57 -5.13 -11.17
CA LEU A 121 -11.42 -5.09 -12.36
C LEU A 121 -10.85 -4.23 -13.49
N ARG A 122 -9.95 -3.28 -13.17
CA ARG A 122 -9.30 -2.46 -14.20
C ARG A 122 -8.18 -3.21 -14.93
N GLU A 123 -7.70 -4.27 -14.34
CA GLU A 123 -6.66 -5.07 -14.98
C GLU A 123 -7.28 -6.05 -15.97
#